data_3914fd4b11a1d489608ce7ef21c9f222
#
_entry.id   3914fd4b11a1d489608ce7ef21c9f222
#
_cell.length_a   1.000
_cell.length_b   1.000
_cell.length_c   1.000
_cell.angle_alpha   90.00
_cell.angle_beta   90.00
_cell.angle_gamma   90.00
#
_symmetry.space_group_name_H-M   'P 1'
#
loop_
_entity.id
_entity.type
_entity.pdbx_description
1 polymer ?
#
loop_
_entity_poly.entity_id
_entity_poly.type
_entity_poly.pdbx_seq_one_letter_code
_entity_poly.pdbx_strand_id
1 'polypeptide(L)'
;GDGVQETFLHEVPAEMRGGKKYICLPIALQSSKNLSNNGKKLISSVINYLLSSKATIDLPELKITSFKINGVAGTIDQANNTIKISFDITQYPNLDLTNIIPEVTLASKLTHFVPNEGEAVDFSKSTFAPVIYEVTDYINRRAYEVTVTTYNPEGIENIYSVGEWVNIYDIYGRKVTTTNEDIYQMALPRGVYIIVLENGDTFKIMR
;
A
#
# COMPACT_ATOMS: atom_id res chain seq x y z
N GLY A 1 26.81 36.30 -38.98
CA GLY A 1 25.56 35.72 -39.42
C GLY A 1 24.72 35.44 -38.20
N ASP A 2 23.74 36.33 -37.90
CA ASP A 2 22.82 36.17 -36.79
C ASP A 2 21.84 35.07 -37.14
N GLY A 3 22.14 33.88 -36.66
CA GLY A 3 21.21 32.76 -36.76
C GLY A 3 19.99 33.05 -35.89
N VAL A 4 18.95 33.61 -36.51
CA VAL A 4 17.62 33.63 -35.90
C VAL A 4 17.18 32.20 -35.78
N GLN A 5 17.26 31.60 -34.58
CA GLN A 5 16.58 30.37 -34.32
C GLN A 5 15.08 30.65 -34.30
N GLU A 6 14.40 30.30 -35.38
CA GLU A 6 12.95 30.31 -35.42
C GLU A 6 12.43 29.31 -34.43
N THR A 7 11.78 29.82 -33.41
CA THR A 7 11.12 29.00 -32.40
C THR A 7 9.76 28.60 -32.94
N PHE A 8 9.63 27.37 -33.43
CA PHE A 8 8.35 26.85 -33.90
C PHE A 8 7.50 26.39 -32.71
N LEU A 9 6.37 27.04 -32.52
CA LEU A 9 5.29 26.52 -31.71
C LEU A 9 4.64 25.37 -32.49
N HIS A 10 4.73 24.17 -31.99
CA HIS A 10 4.08 23.03 -32.61
C HIS A 10 2.89 22.60 -31.76
N GLU A 11 1.68 22.81 -32.28
CA GLU A 11 0.45 22.25 -31.72
C GLU A 11 0.25 20.85 -32.30
N VAL A 12 0.16 19.86 -31.42
CA VAL A 12 -0.18 18.50 -31.86
C VAL A 12 -1.71 18.35 -31.87
N PRO A 13 -2.28 17.93 -33.03
CA PRO A 13 -3.72 17.80 -33.20
C PRO A 13 -4.36 16.96 -32.08
N ALA A 14 -5.55 17.36 -31.65
CA ALA A 14 -6.28 16.71 -30.56
C ALA A 14 -6.59 15.22 -30.84
N GLU A 15 -6.79 14.87 -32.10
CA GLU A 15 -7.08 13.52 -32.55
C GLU A 15 -5.93 12.54 -32.28
N MET A 16 -4.69 13.03 -32.35
CA MET A 16 -3.50 12.20 -32.09
C MET A 16 -3.26 11.94 -30.61
N ARG A 17 -3.97 12.61 -29.71
CA ARG A 17 -3.74 12.57 -28.24
C ARG A 17 -5.02 12.44 -27.40
N GLY A 18 -6.03 11.81 -27.92
CA GLY A 18 -7.27 11.56 -27.18
C GLY A 18 -7.99 12.84 -26.75
N GLY A 19 -8.00 13.89 -27.59
CA GLY A 19 -8.72 15.13 -27.33
C GLY A 19 -8.00 16.17 -26.46
N LYS A 20 -6.75 15.91 -26.04
CA LYS A 20 -5.96 16.84 -25.21
C LYS A 20 -5.12 17.78 -26.05
N LYS A 21 -5.06 19.06 -25.66
CA LYS A 21 -4.18 20.05 -26.31
C LYS A 21 -2.80 20.03 -25.65
N TYR A 22 -1.78 20.00 -26.48
CA TYR A 22 -0.38 20.08 -26.05
C TYR A 22 0.36 21.10 -26.91
N ILE A 23 1.20 21.90 -26.30
CA ILE A 23 2.11 22.80 -26.98
C ILE A 23 3.51 22.50 -26.51
N CYS A 24 4.39 22.16 -27.44
CA CYS A 24 5.82 22.02 -27.17
C CYS A 24 6.50 23.39 -27.31
N LEU A 25 7.06 23.87 -26.20
CA LEU A 25 7.89 25.06 -26.17
C LEU A 25 9.36 24.61 -26.12
N PRO A 26 10.20 24.94 -27.09
CA PRO A 26 11.63 24.63 -27.08
C PRO A 26 12.38 25.56 -26.11
N ILE A 27 11.99 25.57 -24.86
CA ILE A 27 12.61 26.40 -23.81
C ILE A 27 13.41 25.52 -22.92
N ALA A 28 14.72 25.72 -22.84
CA ALA A 28 15.55 25.06 -21.85
C ALA A 28 15.18 25.59 -20.45
N LEU A 29 14.83 24.72 -19.51
CA LEU A 29 14.46 25.08 -18.13
C LEU A 29 15.52 25.94 -17.42
N GLN A 30 16.80 25.78 -17.80
CA GLN A 30 17.91 26.58 -17.27
C GLN A 30 17.90 28.04 -17.73
N SER A 31 17.20 28.36 -18.82
CA SER A 31 17.13 29.70 -19.42
C SER A 31 15.96 30.54 -18.93
N SER A 32 15.11 30.02 -18.06
CA SER A 32 13.88 30.69 -17.58
C SER A 32 14.14 32.04 -16.88
N LYS A 33 15.32 32.21 -16.29
CA LYS A 33 15.73 33.47 -15.62
C LYS A 33 16.04 34.59 -16.62
N ASN A 34 16.35 34.25 -17.85
CA ASN A 34 16.80 35.19 -18.87
C ASN A 34 15.77 35.40 -19.99
N LEU A 35 14.52 35.00 -19.76
CA LEU A 35 13.47 35.26 -20.74
C LEU A 35 13.25 36.77 -20.95
N SER A 36 13.31 37.20 -22.20
CA SER A 36 12.91 38.56 -22.57
C SER A 36 11.42 38.79 -22.17
N ASN A 37 11.03 40.06 -22.12
CA ASN A 37 9.63 40.41 -21.85
C ASN A 37 8.67 39.82 -22.90
N ASN A 38 9.09 39.68 -24.14
CA ASN A 38 8.30 39.04 -25.18
C ASN A 38 8.21 37.52 -24.96
N GLY A 39 9.29 36.88 -24.54
CA GLY A 39 9.27 35.46 -24.15
C GLY A 39 8.32 35.19 -23.00
N LYS A 40 8.29 36.04 -21.96
CA LYS A 40 7.35 35.94 -20.86
C LYS A 40 5.89 36.10 -21.32
N LYS A 41 5.61 37.08 -22.21
CA LYS A 41 4.29 37.27 -22.79
C LYS A 41 3.84 36.09 -23.62
N LEU A 42 4.73 35.48 -24.41
CA LEU A 42 4.44 34.30 -25.21
C LEU A 42 4.04 33.14 -24.31
N ILE A 43 4.83 32.87 -23.27
CA ILE A 43 4.49 31.79 -22.29
C ILE A 43 3.14 32.04 -21.65
N SER A 44 2.86 33.27 -21.18
CA SER A 44 1.56 33.61 -20.60
C SER A 44 0.42 33.42 -21.58
N SER A 45 0.60 33.77 -22.86
CA SER A 45 -0.39 33.57 -23.91
C SER A 45 -0.66 32.07 -24.16
N VAL A 46 0.39 31.25 -24.17
CA VAL A 46 0.27 29.79 -24.32
C VAL A 46 -0.46 29.18 -23.14
N ILE A 47 -0.10 29.58 -21.93
CA ILE A 47 -0.79 29.10 -20.70
C ILE A 47 -2.27 29.50 -20.75
N ASN A 48 -2.60 30.75 -21.07
CA ASN A 48 -3.96 31.21 -21.18
C ASN A 48 -4.74 30.48 -22.27
N TYR A 49 -4.11 30.18 -23.41
CA TYR A 49 -4.72 29.38 -24.47
C TYR A 49 -5.03 27.96 -24.01
N LEU A 50 -4.11 27.32 -23.31
CA LEU A 50 -4.31 25.98 -22.76
C LEU A 50 -5.40 25.97 -21.67
N LEU A 51 -5.46 27.00 -20.83
CA LEU A 51 -6.45 27.14 -19.78
C LEU A 51 -7.84 27.57 -20.30
N SER A 52 -7.90 28.36 -21.39
CA SER A 52 -9.16 28.80 -22.00
C SER A 52 -9.89 27.70 -22.75
N SER A 53 -9.19 26.65 -23.17
CA SER A 53 -9.83 25.46 -23.63
C SER A 53 -10.45 24.78 -22.42
N LYS A 54 -11.78 24.50 -22.45
CA LYS A 54 -12.48 23.70 -21.41
C LYS A 54 -12.03 22.24 -21.35
N ALA A 55 -10.77 21.96 -21.63
CA ALA A 55 -10.17 20.68 -21.34
C ALA A 55 -10.05 20.59 -19.84
N THR A 56 -10.94 19.88 -19.20
CA THR A 56 -10.71 19.34 -17.86
C THR A 56 -9.35 18.64 -17.93
N ILE A 57 -8.36 19.20 -17.25
CA ILE A 57 -7.12 18.49 -17.01
C ILE A 57 -7.53 17.35 -16.09
N ASP A 58 -7.75 16.17 -16.65
CA ASP A 58 -7.89 14.96 -15.84
C ASP A 58 -6.55 14.76 -15.16
N LEU A 59 -6.43 15.27 -13.94
CA LEU A 59 -5.29 15.00 -13.10
C LEU A 59 -5.24 13.49 -12.88
N PRO A 60 -4.07 12.87 -13.01
CA PRO A 60 -3.96 11.43 -12.80
C PRO A 60 -4.41 11.08 -11.38
N GLU A 61 -5.28 10.09 -11.26
CA GLU A 61 -5.71 9.62 -9.95
C GLU A 61 -4.54 8.92 -9.24
N LEU A 62 -4.16 9.46 -8.08
CA LEU A 62 -3.13 8.87 -7.23
C LEU A 62 -3.75 7.75 -6.38
N LYS A 63 -4.13 6.65 -7.02
CA LYS A 63 -4.80 5.52 -6.34
C LYS A 63 -4.15 4.20 -6.67
N ILE A 64 -3.99 3.37 -5.64
CA ILE A 64 -3.74 1.94 -5.78
C ILE A 64 -5.11 1.26 -5.95
N THR A 65 -5.32 0.57 -7.06
CA THR A 65 -6.57 -0.13 -7.38
C THR A 65 -6.51 -1.63 -7.07
N SER A 66 -5.31 -2.19 -7.05
CA SER A 66 -5.05 -3.57 -6.62
C SER A 66 -3.70 -3.66 -5.93
N PHE A 67 -3.65 -4.44 -4.86
CA PHE A 67 -2.43 -4.78 -4.14
C PHE A 67 -2.50 -6.24 -3.75
N LYS A 68 -1.52 -7.05 -4.17
CA LYS A 68 -1.48 -8.48 -3.88
C LYS A 68 -0.10 -8.89 -3.38
N ILE A 69 -0.06 -9.87 -2.51
CA ILE A 69 1.14 -10.56 -2.08
C ILE A 69 0.91 -12.05 -2.27
N ASN A 70 1.77 -12.73 -3.02
CA ASN A 70 1.66 -14.16 -3.31
C ASN A 70 0.25 -14.55 -3.83
N GLY A 71 -0.35 -13.70 -4.67
CA GLY A 71 -1.69 -13.89 -5.21
C GLY A 71 -2.85 -13.54 -4.26
N VAL A 72 -2.59 -13.31 -2.97
CA VAL A 72 -3.61 -12.88 -2.00
C VAL A 72 -3.87 -11.38 -2.13
N ALA A 73 -5.12 -11.02 -2.41
CA ALA A 73 -5.53 -9.64 -2.58
C ALA A 73 -5.70 -8.93 -1.24
N GLY A 74 -5.14 -7.72 -1.13
CA GLY A 74 -5.36 -6.83 -0.01
C GLY A 74 -6.69 -6.09 -0.09
N THR A 75 -7.28 -5.80 1.07
CA THR A 75 -8.42 -4.89 1.21
C THR A 75 -7.90 -3.46 1.24
N ILE A 76 -8.32 -2.65 0.26
CA ILE A 76 -7.89 -1.26 0.12
C ILE A 76 -8.98 -0.32 0.63
N ASP A 77 -8.67 0.47 1.64
CA ASP A 77 -9.50 1.56 2.12
C ASP A 77 -8.98 2.88 1.54
N GLN A 78 -9.67 3.39 0.53
CA GLN A 78 -9.31 4.62 -0.16
C GLN A 78 -9.54 5.87 0.68
N ALA A 79 -10.43 5.82 1.67
CA ALA A 79 -10.74 6.97 2.53
C ALA A 79 -9.64 7.19 3.57
N ASN A 80 -9.14 6.10 4.14
CA ASN A 80 -8.10 6.13 5.16
C ASN A 80 -6.70 5.88 4.61
N ASN A 81 -6.56 5.58 3.30
CA ASN A 81 -5.31 5.22 2.64
C ASN A 81 -4.62 4.03 3.31
N THR A 82 -5.38 2.99 3.64
CA THR A 82 -4.83 1.78 4.24
C THR A 82 -5.05 0.57 3.35
N ILE A 83 -4.10 -0.36 3.39
CA ILE A 83 -4.17 -1.66 2.71
C ILE A 83 -3.89 -2.73 3.73
N LYS A 84 -4.81 -3.69 3.86
CA LYS A 84 -4.68 -4.80 4.82
C LYS A 84 -4.72 -6.12 4.08
N ILE A 85 -3.76 -6.99 4.39
CA ILE A 85 -3.68 -8.34 3.86
C ILE A 85 -3.56 -9.30 5.04
N SER A 86 -4.30 -10.40 5.01
CA SER A 86 -4.25 -11.43 6.03
C SER A 86 -3.96 -12.78 5.41
N PHE A 87 -2.97 -13.49 5.93
CA PHE A 87 -2.59 -14.82 5.48
C PHE A 87 -3.03 -15.88 6.47
N ASP A 88 -3.66 -16.89 5.94
CA ASP A 88 -3.91 -18.15 6.63
C ASP A 88 -2.61 -18.96 6.67
N ILE A 89 -2.02 -19.14 7.85
CA ILE A 89 -0.74 -19.84 8.00
C ILE A 89 -0.83 -21.33 7.65
N THR A 90 -2.03 -21.92 7.63
CA THR A 90 -2.21 -23.33 7.22
C THR A 90 -2.06 -23.49 5.71
N GLN A 91 -2.46 -22.48 4.94
CA GLN A 91 -2.28 -22.44 3.49
C GLN A 91 -0.90 -21.94 3.06
N TYR A 92 -0.28 -21.11 3.90
CA TYR A 92 1.03 -20.49 3.64
C TYR A 92 2.03 -20.81 4.79
N PRO A 93 2.35 -22.09 5.06
CA PRO A 93 3.16 -22.49 6.22
C PRO A 93 4.62 -22.00 6.15
N ASN A 94 5.11 -21.69 4.96
CA ASN A 94 6.48 -21.20 4.72
C ASN A 94 6.50 -19.73 4.26
N LEU A 95 5.51 -18.93 4.65
CA LEU A 95 5.44 -17.53 4.26
C LEU A 95 6.60 -16.73 4.88
N ASP A 96 7.51 -16.28 4.03
CA ASP A 96 8.57 -15.35 4.43
C ASP A 96 8.14 -13.92 4.11
N LEU A 97 7.86 -13.15 5.15
CA LEU A 97 7.46 -11.75 5.03
C LEU A 97 8.64 -10.76 4.92
N THR A 98 9.88 -11.24 5.03
CA THR A 98 11.08 -10.36 5.02
C THR A 98 11.50 -9.97 3.61
N ASN A 99 11.05 -10.68 2.58
CA ASN A 99 11.48 -10.49 1.20
C ASN A 99 10.33 -10.68 0.21
N ILE A 100 9.34 -9.79 0.26
CA ILE A 100 8.13 -9.86 -0.55
C ILE A 100 8.20 -8.86 -1.70
N ILE A 101 7.85 -9.30 -2.91
CA ILE A 101 7.61 -8.45 -4.08
C ILE A 101 6.10 -8.38 -4.32
N PRO A 102 5.42 -7.28 -3.95
CA PRO A 102 3.99 -7.16 -4.17
C PRO A 102 3.64 -6.89 -5.64
N GLU A 103 2.46 -7.33 -6.04
CA GLU A 103 1.84 -6.94 -7.31
C GLU A 103 0.94 -5.71 -7.05
N VAL A 104 1.29 -4.57 -7.63
CA VAL A 104 0.57 -3.30 -7.43
C VAL A 104 0.00 -2.81 -8.75
N THR A 105 -1.27 -2.42 -8.75
CA THR A 105 -1.92 -1.79 -9.91
C THR A 105 -2.39 -0.39 -9.53
N LEU A 106 -2.05 0.58 -10.36
CA LEU A 106 -2.44 1.98 -10.20
C LEU A 106 -3.66 2.33 -11.07
N ALA A 107 -4.42 3.33 -10.65
CA ALA A 107 -5.56 3.86 -11.42
C ALA A 107 -5.11 4.56 -12.72
N SER A 108 -3.94 5.16 -12.73
CA SER A 108 -3.40 5.91 -13.87
C SER A 108 -2.03 5.41 -14.26
N LYS A 109 -1.79 5.26 -15.57
CA LYS A 109 -0.47 4.97 -16.14
C LYS A 109 0.51 6.16 -16.08
N LEU A 110 0.03 7.35 -15.71
CA LEU A 110 0.82 8.55 -15.55
C LEU A 110 1.39 8.72 -14.14
N THR A 111 1.14 7.73 -13.28
CA THR A 111 1.61 7.69 -11.89
C THR A 111 2.57 6.53 -11.69
N HIS A 112 3.41 6.63 -10.69
CA HIS A 112 4.30 5.56 -10.23
C HIS A 112 4.23 5.48 -8.70
N PHE A 113 4.84 4.44 -8.12
CA PHE A 113 4.84 4.24 -6.68
C PHE A 113 6.23 3.91 -6.16
N VAL A 114 6.42 4.14 -4.88
CA VAL A 114 7.65 3.82 -4.12
C VAL A 114 7.22 3.02 -2.89
N PRO A 115 7.84 1.87 -2.58
CA PRO A 115 8.96 1.18 -3.27
C PRO A 115 8.60 0.83 -4.71
N ASN A 116 9.61 0.77 -5.61
CA ASN A 116 9.38 0.59 -7.05
C ASN A 116 8.82 -0.80 -7.38
N GLU A 117 8.22 -0.93 -8.57
CA GLU A 117 7.79 -2.22 -9.10
C GLU A 117 8.97 -3.21 -9.15
N GLY A 118 8.75 -4.42 -8.66
CA GLY A 118 9.78 -5.46 -8.57
C GLY A 118 10.75 -5.33 -7.41
N GLU A 119 10.65 -4.29 -6.59
CA GLU A 119 11.46 -4.12 -5.39
C GLU A 119 10.92 -5.00 -4.25
N ALA A 120 11.82 -5.73 -3.60
CA ALA A 120 11.47 -6.56 -2.45
C ALA A 120 11.35 -5.71 -1.18
N VAL A 121 10.33 -5.99 -0.38
CA VAL A 121 9.99 -5.23 0.83
C VAL A 121 9.78 -6.17 2.01
N ASP A 122 10.22 -5.74 3.18
CA ASP A 122 10.04 -6.44 4.45
C ASP A 122 8.71 -6.01 5.12
N PHE A 123 7.77 -6.94 5.21
CA PHE A 123 6.48 -6.78 5.89
C PHE A 123 6.43 -7.47 7.26
N SER A 124 7.52 -8.09 7.74
CA SER A 124 7.52 -8.87 8.98
C SER A 124 7.11 -8.07 10.21
N LYS A 125 7.31 -6.76 10.19
CA LYS A 125 6.97 -5.84 11.29
C LYS A 125 5.81 -4.90 10.96
N SER A 126 5.10 -5.12 9.84
CA SER A 126 4.08 -4.19 9.33
C SER A 126 2.86 -4.02 10.25
N THR A 127 2.63 -4.94 11.19
CA THR A 127 1.58 -4.81 12.23
C THR A 127 1.89 -3.72 13.26
N PHE A 128 3.16 -3.41 13.50
CA PHE A 128 3.61 -2.38 14.45
C PHE A 128 4.11 -1.12 13.73
N ALA A 129 4.69 -1.30 12.55
CA ALA A 129 5.22 -0.24 11.70
C ALA A 129 4.76 -0.52 10.26
N PRO A 130 3.59 0.00 9.84
CA PRO A 130 3.09 -0.22 8.49
C PRO A 130 4.09 0.20 7.42
N VAL A 131 4.16 -0.56 6.34
CA VAL A 131 4.99 -0.22 5.19
C VAL A 131 4.29 0.86 4.38
N ILE A 132 5.00 1.91 4.04
CA ILE A 132 4.44 3.04 3.29
C ILE A 132 4.64 2.81 1.79
N TYR A 133 3.55 2.86 1.03
CA TYR A 133 3.53 2.92 -0.42
C TYR A 133 3.08 4.31 -0.87
N GLU A 134 3.99 5.07 -1.45
CA GLU A 134 3.70 6.42 -1.94
C GLU A 134 3.39 6.38 -3.44
N VAL A 135 2.19 6.80 -3.85
CA VAL A 135 1.82 6.99 -5.26
C VAL A 135 2.03 8.46 -5.63
N THR A 136 2.70 8.72 -6.74
CA THR A 136 3.04 10.08 -7.15
C THR A 136 2.93 10.27 -8.67
N ASP A 137 2.63 11.52 -9.08
CA ASP A 137 2.71 12.02 -10.46
C ASP A 137 3.87 13.00 -10.63
N TYR A 138 4.88 12.97 -9.74
CA TYR A 138 6.02 13.91 -9.58
C TYR A 138 5.67 15.27 -8.97
N ILE A 139 4.39 15.65 -8.91
CA ILE A 139 3.93 16.92 -8.34
C ILE A 139 3.17 16.67 -7.05
N ASN A 140 2.24 15.72 -7.10
CA ASN A 140 1.39 15.34 -5.99
C ASN A 140 1.76 13.95 -5.48
N ARG A 141 1.43 13.68 -4.22
CA ARG A 141 1.73 12.41 -3.55
C ARG A 141 0.55 11.95 -2.72
N ARG A 142 0.37 10.64 -2.66
CA ARG A 142 -0.59 9.97 -1.77
C ARG A 142 0.08 8.73 -1.17
N ALA A 143 0.15 8.69 0.15
CA ALA A 143 0.75 7.57 0.87
C ALA A 143 -0.32 6.59 1.34
N TYR A 144 -0.04 5.30 1.22
CA TYR A 144 -0.84 4.20 1.74
C TYR A 144 -0.05 3.45 2.81
N GLU A 145 -0.70 3.16 3.93
CA GLU A 145 -0.16 2.31 4.98
C GLU A 145 -0.54 0.85 4.71
N VAL A 146 0.45 0.00 4.46
CA VAL A 146 0.25 -1.41 4.17
C VAL A 146 0.58 -2.25 5.39
N THR A 147 -0.40 -3.02 5.87
CA THR A 147 -0.27 -3.94 6.99
C THR A 147 -0.54 -5.37 6.54
N VAL A 148 0.38 -6.27 6.87
CA VAL A 148 0.24 -7.70 6.63
C VAL A 148 0.10 -8.41 7.97
N THR A 149 -0.92 -9.25 8.11
CA THR A 149 -1.18 -10.07 9.30
C THR A 149 -1.20 -11.54 8.92
N THR A 150 -0.93 -12.39 9.88
CA THR A 150 -1.12 -13.83 9.74
C THR A 150 -2.16 -14.30 10.76
N TYR A 151 -2.93 -15.30 10.41
CA TYR A 151 -3.89 -15.93 11.33
C TYR A 151 -3.94 -17.44 11.08
N ASN A 152 -4.30 -18.17 12.12
CA ASN A 152 -4.58 -19.59 12.03
C ASN A 152 -6.11 -19.78 12.07
N PRO A 153 -6.78 -20.20 10.98
CA PRO A 153 -8.23 -20.41 10.95
C PRO A 153 -8.69 -21.61 11.77
N GLU A 154 -7.80 -22.58 11.97
CA GLU A 154 -8.11 -23.77 12.75
C GLU A 154 -8.17 -23.48 14.26
N GLY A 155 -7.98 -22.21 14.65
CA GLY A 155 -7.91 -21.80 16.04
C GLY A 155 -6.59 -22.18 16.69
N ILE A 156 -6.56 -22.16 18.02
CA ILE A 156 -5.34 -22.26 18.82
C ILE A 156 -4.83 -23.71 18.97
N GLU A 157 -5.22 -24.62 18.07
CA GLU A 157 -4.93 -26.06 18.21
C GLU A 157 -3.44 -26.42 18.27
N ASN A 158 -2.52 -25.52 17.89
CA ASN A 158 -1.09 -25.81 17.82
C ASN A 158 -0.20 -24.85 18.64
N ILE A 159 -0.72 -24.09 19.61
CA ILE A 159 0.10 -23.18 20.41
C ILE A 159 0.91 -23.93 21.48
N TYR A 160 0.48 -25.12 21.85
CA TYR A 160 1.21 -25.98 22.78
C TYR A 160 1.19 -27.44 22.31
N SER A 161 2.22 -28.19 22.65
CA SER A 161 2.25 -29.63 22.39
C SER A 161 1.43 -30.35 23.46
N VAL A 162 0.55 -31.27 23.04
CA VAL A 162 -0.13 -32.15 24.00
C VAL A 162 0.94 -32.89 24.83
N GLY A 163 0.83 -32.77 26.16
CA GLY A 163 1.84 -33.25 27.10
C GLY A 163 2.65 -32.16 27.77
N GLU A 164 2.64 -30.92 27.29
CA GLU A 164 3.16 -29.75 27.99
C GLU A 164 2.18 -29.30 29.07
N TRP A 165 2.70 -28.96 30.26
CA TRP A 165 1.88 -28.45 31.34
C TRP A 165 1.42 -27.02 31.07
N VAL A 166 0.13 -26.78 31.18
CA VAL A 166 -0.47 -25.46 31.02
C VAL A 166 -1.32 -25.06 32.20
N ASN A 167 -1.34 -23.79 32.53
CA ASN A 167 -2.25 -23.22 33.52
C ASN A 167 -3.42 -22.54 32.84
N ILE A 168 -4.64 -22.85 33.23
CA ILE A 168 -5.86 -22.28 32.66
C ILE A 168 -6.47 -21.34 33.71
N TYR A 169 -6.74 -20.10 33.28
CA TYR A 169 -7.36 -19.06 34.10
C TYR A 169 -8.66 -18.57 33.43
N ASP A 170 -9.62 -18.14 34.27
CA ASP A 170 -10.78 -17.42 33.78
C ASP A 170 -10.44 -15.94 33.45
N ILE A 171 -11.41 -15.21 32.90
CA ILE A 171 -11.23 -13.78 32.54
C ILE A 171 -10.97 -12.86 33.76
N TYR A 172 -11.23 -13.36 34.98
CA TYR A 172 -10.98 -12.64 36.23
C TYR A 172 -9.61 -12.96 36.84
N GLY A 173 -8.78 -13.74 36.11
CA GLY A 173 -7.45 -14.15 36.55
C GLY A 173 -7.47 -15.27 37.62
N ARG A 174 -8.63 -15.92 37.88
CA ARG A 174 -8.70 -17.05 38.82
C ARG A 174 -8.25 -18.31 38.10
N LYS A 175 -7.35 -19.05 38.71
CA LYS A 175 -6.88 -20.32 38.18
C LYS A 175 -8.01 -21.36 38.20
N VAL A 176 -8.31 -21.89 37.02
CA VAL A 176 -9.34 -22.93 36.85
C VAL A 176 -8.72 -24.29 37.04
N THR A 177 -7.61 -24.57 36.37
CA THR A 177 -6.89 -25.85 36.50
C THR A 177 -5.46 -25.74 35.94
N THR A 178 -4.69 -26.79 36.17
CA THR A 178 -3.42 -27.08 35.47
C THR A 178 -3.58 -28.41 34.79
N THR A 179 -3.19 -28.53 33.54
CA THR A 179 -3.31 -29.78 32.77
C THR A 179 -2.15 -29.92 31.78
N ASN A 180 -1.88 -31.15 31.39
CA ASN A 180 -1.05 -31.50 30.22
C ASN A 180 -1.85 -32.27 29.18
N GLU A 181 -3.17 -32.39 29.39
CA GLU A 181 -4.10 -32.99 28.43
C GLU A 181 -4.50 -31.98 27.36
N ASP A 182 -5.10 -32.48 26.30
CA ASP A 182 -5.66 -31.62 25.24
C ASP A 182 -6.79 -30.75 25.82
N ILE A 183 -6.53 -29.43 25.90
CA ILE A 183 -7.49 -28.46 26.44
C ILE A 183 -8.78 -28.41 25.64
N TYR A 184 -8.77 -28.83 24.37
CA TYR A 184 -9.97 -28.88 23.54
C TYR A 184 -10.85 -30.08 23.84
N GLN A 185 -10.29 -31.13 24.40
CA GLN A 185 -11.05 -32.30 24.86
C GLN A 185 -11.54 -32.18 26.31
N MET A 186 -11.07 -31.18 27.05
CA MET A 186 -11.49 -30.97 28.41
C MET A 186 -12.94 -30.47 28.53
N ALA A 187 -13.66 -30.92 29.54
CA ALA A 187 -15.02 -30.47 29.86
C ALA A 187 -15.01 -29.10 30.57
N LEU A 188 -14.48 -28.07 29.92
CA LEU A 188 -14.57 -26.70 30.44
C LEU A 188 -15.96 -26.10 30.17
N PRO A 189 -16.58 -25.39 31.11
CA PRO A 189 -17.81 -24.62 30.89
C PRO A 189 -17.65 -23.63 29.73
N ARG A 190 -18.76 -23.21 29.11
CA ARG A 190 -18.72 -22.15 28.10
C ARG A 190 -18.19 -20.87 28.71
N GLY A 191 -17.19 -20.28 28.08
CA GLY A 191 -16.55 -19.08 28.57
C GLY A 191 -15.28 -18.74 27.81
N VAL A 192 -14.64 -17.69 28.29
CA VAL A 192 -13.33 -17.24 27.81
C VAL A 192 -12.29 -17.62 28.86
N TYR A 193 -11.20 -18.22 28.41
CA TYR A 193 -10.09 -18.67 29.25
C TYR A 193 -8.76 -18.11 28.73
N ILE A 194 -7.86 -17.90 29.67
CA ILE A 194 -6.46 -17.51 29.39
C ILE A 194 -5.60 -18.73 29.74
N ILE A 195 -4.85 -19.17 28.76
CA ILE A 195 -3.91 -20.29 28.91
C ILE A 195 -2.52 -19.70 29.07
N VAL A 196 -1.77 -20.20 30.03
CA VAL A 196 -0.38 -19.79 30.31
C VAL A 196 0.50 -21.03 30.23
N LEU A 197 1.46 -21.00 29.30
CA LEU A 197 2.47 -22.03 29.10
C LEU A 197 3.59 -21.91 30.14
N GLU A 198 4.39 -22.98 30.33
CA GLU A 198 5.55 -22.95 31.22
C GLU A 198 6.61 -21.92 30.82
N ASN A 199 6.73 -21.61 29.53
CA ASN A 199 7.65 -20.59 29.02
C ASN A 199 7.17 -19.15 29.26
N GLY A 200 5.96 -18.99 29.84
CA GLY A 200 5.32 -17.69 30.12
C GLY A 200 4.46 -17.14 28.98
N ASP A 201 4.41 -17.81 27.84
CA ASP A 201 3.52 -17.41 26.74
C ASP A 201 2.06 -17.55 27.17
N THR A 202 1.23 -16.64 26.70
CA THR A 202 -0.19 -16.61 27.04
C THR A 202 -1.05 -16.49 25.79
N PHE A 203 -2.18 -17.19 25.79
CA PHE A 203 -3.17 -17.08 24.72
C PHE A 203 -4.59 -17.25 25.28
N LYS A 204 -5.56 -16.81 24.49
CA LYS A 204 -6.98 -16.79 24.85
C LYS A 204 -7.74 -17.83 24.04
N ILE A 205 -8.56 -18.62 24.71
CA ILE A 205 -9.50 -19.55 24.06
C ILE A 205 -10.95 -19.18 24.41
N MET A 206 -11.88 -19.55 23.53
CA MET A 206 -13.32 -19.54 23.77
C MET A 206 -13.86 -20.96 23.74
N ARG A 207 -14.72 -21.28 24.69
CA ARG A 207 -15.41 -22.59 24.81
C ARG A 207 -16.90 -22.40 24.75
#